data_69afed8c4a23a295a1ecc45c22edc03a
#
_entry.id   69afed8c4a23a295a1ecc45c22edc03a
#
_cell.length_a   1.000
_cell.length_b   1.000
_cell.length_c   1.000
_cell.angle_alpha   90.00
_cell.angle_beta   90.00
_cell.angle_gamma   90.00
#
_symmetry.space_group_name_H-M   'P 1'
#
loop_
_entity.id
_entity.type
_entity.pdbx_description
1 polymer ?
#
loop_
_entity_poly.entity_id
_entity_poly.type
_entity_poly.pdbx_seq_one_letter_code
_entity_poly.pdbx_strand_id
1 'polypeptide(L)'
;MTSYHEYNKIDKAYVLISKMQEGQNIALITDAGTPGISDPGEELAAMCYEAGIEVTSLPGPAACITALTLSGLPTRRFAFEAFLPADKKERKLILEELKNETRTIILYEAPHRLVRTLEELKETLGNRRMTLCRELTKRHETAFHTTIEELILYYQTEKPLGECVLVIEGRSRQEMEEEQKASWEKITIEEHMLSLIHISEPTRLALIS
;
A
#
# COMPACT_ATOMS: atom_id res chain seq x y z
N MET A 1 7.64 30.23 -9.67
CA MET A 1 7.73 28.79 -9.44
C MET A 1 8.74 28.55 -8.32
N THR A 2 8.46 27.60 -7.40
CA THR A 2 9.35 27.25 -6.28
C THR A 2 9.34 25.76 -6.08
N SER A 3 10.45 25.17 -5.60
CA SER A 3 10.54 23.74 -5.33
C SER A 3 9.76 23.37 -4.05
N TYR A 4 9.06 22.23 -4.12
CA TYR A 4 8.40 21.58 -2.98
C TYR A 4 8.67 20.09 -3.11
N HIS A 5 9.42 19.52 -2.17
CA HIS A 5 9.87 18.14 -2.23
C HIS A 5 10.04 17.57 -0.81
N GLU A 6 10.22 16.28 -0.68
CA GLU A 6 10.28 15.53 0.59
C GLU A 6 11.19 16.18 1.65
N TYR A 7 12.36 16.69 1.25
CA TYR A 7 13.35 17.25 2.18
C TYR A 7 13.05 18.68 2.63
N ASN A 8 12.11 19.40 2.00
CA ASN A 8 11.77 20.78 2.37
C ASN A 8 10.27 20.97 2.62
N LYS A 9 9.45 19.94 2.55
CA LYS A 9 7.99 20.01 2.54
C LYS A 9 7.42 20.78 3.74
N ILE A 10 7.96 20.58 4.94
CA ILE A 10 7.45 21.23 6.15
C ILE A 10 7.75 22.72 6.16
N ASP A 11 9.03 23.10 6.04
CA ASP A 11 9.42 24.53 6.08
C ASP A 11 8.79 25.30 4.94
N LYS A 12 8.72 24.66 3.78
CA LYS A 12 8.14 25.27 2.59
C LYS A 12 6.63 25.43 2.70
N ALA A 13 5.93 24.48 3.35
CA ALA A 13 4.51 24.57 3.58
C ALA A 13 4.15 25.83 4.39
N TYR A 14 4.87 26.16 5.46
CA TYR A 14 4.63 27.39 6.21
C TYR A 14 4.75 28.64 5.35
N VAL A 15 5.75 28.70 4.47
CA VAL A 15 5.92 29.84 3.54
C VAL A 15 4.76 29.90 2.54
N LEU A 16 4.28 28.75 2.06
CA LEU A 16 3.16 28.70 1.11
C LEU A 16 1.83 29.07 1.78
N ILE A 17 1.59 28.61 3.01
CA ILE A 17 0.42 28.99 3.82
C ILE A 17 0.36 30.50 4.02
N SER A 18 1.48 31.13 4.45
CA SER A 18 1.52 32.61 4.63
C SER A 18 1.14 33.33 3.34
N LYS A 19 1.66 32.93 2.20
CA LYS A 19 1.31 33.50 0.90
C LYS A 19 -0.16 33.35 0.53
N MET A 20 -0.74 32.18 0.82
CA MET A 20 -2.17 31.95 0.57
C MET A 20 -3.05 32.79 1.49
N GLN A 21 -2.65 32.99 2.75
CA GLN A 21 -3.33 33.91 3.67
C GLN A 21 -3.25 35.39 3.21
N GLU A 22 -2.21 35.74 2.45
CA GLU A 22 -2.08 37.04 1.77
C GLU A 22 -2.93 37.13 0.49
N GLY A 23 -3.71 36.11 0.16
CA GLY A 23 -4.61 36.04 -0.99
C GLY A 23 -4.00 35.49 -2.27
N GLN A 24 -2.81 34.87 -2.21
CA GLN A 24 -2.21 34.23 -3.38
C GLN A 24 -2.82 32.83 -3.64
N ASN A 25 -3.11 32.52 -4.90
CA ASN A 25 -3.46 31.17 -5.34
C ASN A 25 -2.19 30.38 -5.67
N ILE A 26 -2.10 29.14 -5.17
CA ILE A 26 -0.96 28.26 -5.37
C ILE A 26 -1.42 26.97 -6.04
N ALA A 27 -0.73 26.54 -7.09
CA ALA A 27 -0.89 25.23 -7.71
C ALA A 27 0.30 24.35 -7.35
N LEU A 28 0.02 23.18 -6.76
CA LEU A 28 0.99 22.11 -6.58
C LEU A 28 1.01 21.24 -7.83
N ILE A 29 2.19 21.01 -8.39
CA ILE A 29 2.41 20.14 -9.55
C ILE A 29 3.55 19.18 -9.28
N THR A 30 3.56 18.02 -9.94
CA THR A 30 4.62 17.02 -9.92
C THR A 30 5.18 16.81 -11.30
N ASP A 31 6.26 16.06 -11.42
CA ASP A 31 6.88 15.71 -12.70
C ASP A 31 5.97 14.76 -13.50
N ALA A 32 5.24 13.89 -12.82
CA ALA A 32 4.28 12.96 -13.44
C ALA A 32 3.16 12.59 -12.47
N GLY A 33 1.94 12.49 -12.96
CA GLY A 33 0.79 12.02 -12.19
C GLY A 33 0.12 13.09 -11.33
N THR A 34 -0.68 12.63 -10.37
CA THR A 34 -1.44 13.46 -9.44
C THR A 34 -0.60 13.74 -8.20
N PRO A 35 -0.38 15.01 -7.81
CA PRO A 35 0.32 15.37 -6.58
C PRO A 35 -0.32 14.75 -5.34
N GLY A 36 0.50 14.47 -4.31
CA GLY A 36 0.02 13.91 -3.03
C GLY A 36 -0.26 12.41 -3.04
N ILE A 37 -0.03 11.72 -4.17
CA ILE A 37 -0.12 10.25 -4.26
C ILE A 37 1.29 9.69 -4.50
N SER A 38 1.96 9.26 -3.44
CA SER A 38 3.40 8.93 -3.41
C SER A 38 4.34 10.08 -3.78
N ASP A 39 3.84 11.28 -3.71
CA ASP A 39 4.54 12.55 -3.93
C ASP A 39 4.21 13.51 -2.78
N PRO A 40 5.05 14.50 -2.49
CA PRO A 40 4.75 15.51 -1.47
C PRO A 40 3.46 16.28 -1.78
N GLY A 41 2.63 16.50 -0.76
CA GLY A 41 1.38 17.26 -0.90
C GLY A 41 0.39 17.05 0.24
N GLU A 42 0.42 15.89 0.88
CA GLU A 42 -0.48 15.54 1.97
C GLU A 42 -0.38 16.53 3.13
N GLU A 43 0.83 16.83 3.58
CA GLU A 43 1.07 17.75 4.69
C GLU A 43 0.64 19.18 4.33
N LEU A 44 0.89 19.63 3.10
CA LEU A 44 0.45 20.94 2.65
C LEU A 44 -1.07 21.06 2.64
N ALA A 45 -1.76 20.04 2.15
CA ALA A 45 -3.23 20.00 2.15
C ALA A 45 -3.78 20.01 3.58
N ALA A 46 -3.22 19.22 4.50
CA ALA A 46 -3.61 19.22 5.91
C ALA A 46 -3.44 20.60 6.55
N MET A 47 -2.28 21.23 6.35
CA MET A 47 -2.01 22.58 6.87
C MET A 47 -2.93 23.65 6.25
N CYS A 48 -3.33 23.51 4.99
CA CYS A 48 -4.32 24.39 4.38
C CYS A 48 -5.67 24.28 5.09
N TYR A 49 -6.15 23.05 5.37
CA TYR A 49 -7.40 22.85 6.10
C TYR A 49 -7.35 23.45 7.52
N GLU A 50 -6.23 23.26 8.24
CA GLU A 50 -6.03 23.85 9.56
C GLU A 50 -6.03 25.40 9.52
N ALA A 51 -5.51 25.98 8.44
CA ALA A 51 -5.48 27.44 8.22
C ALA A 51 -6.78 28.01 7.62
N GLY A 52 -7.80 27.21 7.37
CA GLY A 52 -9.06 27.63 6.74
C GLY A 52 -8.91 28.00 5.26
N ILE A 53 -7.88 27.48 4.59
CA ILE A 53 -7.61 27.72 3.17
C ILE A 53 -8.30 26.62 2.34
N GLU A 54 -9.04 27.03 1.34
CA GLU A 54 -9.71 26.09 0.43
C GLU A 54 -8.70 25.32 -0.42
N VAL A 55 -8.89 23.99 -0.48
CA VAL A 55 -8.07 23.10 -1.30
C VAL A 55 -8.97 22.39 -2.31
N THR A 56 -8.56 22.39 -3.57
CA THR A 56 -9.24 21.64 -4.63
C THR A 56 -8.24 20.75 -5.35
N SER A 57 -8.71 19.62 -5.88
CA SER A 57 -7.90 18.72 -6.69
C SER A 57 -8.54 18.54 -8.06
N LEU A 58 -7.72 18.55 -9.09
CA LEU A 58 -8.16 18.25 -10.45
C LEU A 58 -8.03 16.75 -10.72
N PRO A 59 -8.99 16.09 -11.38
CA PRO A 59 -8.83 14.73 -11.84
C PRO A 59 -7.58 14.60 -12.71
N GLY A 60 -6.72 13.65 -12.36
CA GLY A 60 -5.45 13.45 -13.04
C GLY A 60 -5.04 11.98 -13.11
N PRO A 61 -4.00 11.65 -13.87
CA PRO A 61 -3.50 10.29 -13.99
C PRO A 61 -2.87 9.81 -12.67
N ALA A 62 -3.12 8.54 -12.34
CA ALA A 62 -2.47 7.86 -11.22
C ALA A 62 -2.04 6.46 -11.66
N ALA A 63 -0.75 6.17 -11.56
CA ALA A 63 -0.18 4.90 -12.02
C ALA A 63 -0.81 3.69 -11.31
N CYS A 64 -1.16 3.80 -10.02
CA CYS A 64 -1.85 2.77 -9.26
C CYS A 64 -3.22 2.41 -9.84
N ILE A 65 -4.01 3.40 -10.26
CA ILE A 65 -5.33 3.19 -10.86
C ILE A 65 -5.19 2.61 -12.28
N THR A 66 -4.24 3.13 -13.06
CA THR A 66 -3.97 2.62 -14.40
C THR A 66 -3.53 1.15 -14.34
N ALA A 67 -2.61 0.79 -13.44
CA ALA A 67 -2.18 -0.58 -13.24
C ALA A 67 -3.32 -1.49 -12.77
N LEU A 68 -4.15 -1.02 -11.82
CA LEU A 68 -5.30 -1.76 -11.31
C LEU A 68 -6.28 -2.10 -12.44
N THR A 69 -6.58 -1.15 -13.33
CA THR A 69 -7.49 -1.40 -14.46
C THR A 69 -6.90 -2.37 -15.49
N LEU A 70 -5.59 -2.41 -15.64
CA LEU A 70 -4.89 -3.36 -16.53
C LEU A 70 -4.71 -4.75 -15.92
N SER A 71 -4.82 -4.88 -14.59
CA SER A 71 -4.44 -6.09 -13.88
C SER A 71 -5.37 -7.29 -14.08
N GLY A 72 -6.65 -7.04 -14.41
CA GLY A 72 -7.68 -8.08 -14.42
C GLY A 72 -8.04 -8.63 -13.02
N LEU A 73 -7.49 -8.06 -11.94
CA LEU A 73 -7.82 -8.39 -10.56
C LEU A 73 -9.02 -7.57 -10.06
N PRO A 74 -9.69 -7.96 -8.95
CA PRO A 74 -10.84 -7.23 -8.43
C PRO A 74 -10.52 -5.75 -8.13
N THR A 75 -11.31 -4.84 -8.70
CA THR A 75 -11.08 -3.39 -8.61
C THR A 75 -11.97 -2.69 -7.60
N ARG A 76 -13.04 -3.35 -7.12
CA ARG A 76 -14.01 -2.73 -6.22
C ARG A 76 -13.41 -2.31 -4.87
N ARG A 77 -12.49 -3.10 -4.35
CA ARG A 77 -11.79 -2.84 -3.10
C ARG A 77 -10.32 -3.15 -3.31
N PHE A 78 -9.47 -2.20 -3.02
CA PHE A 78 -8.02 -2.35 -3.10
C PHE A 78 -7.34 -1.60 -1.96
N ALA A 79 -6.11 -1.98 -1.65
CA ALA A 79 -5.20 -1.31 -0.74
C ALA A 79 -4.02 -0.79 -1.55
N PHE A 80 -3.69 0.49 -1.40
CA PHE A 80 -2.54 1.11 -2.01
C PHE A 80 -1.51 1.42 -0.94
N GLU A 81 -0.36 0.77 -1.02
CA GLU A 81 0.72 0.84 -0.03
C GLU A 81 1.93 1.65 -0.52
N ALA A 82 1.82 2.23 -1.73
CA ALA A 82 2.93 2.96 -2.36
C ALA A 82 4.25 2.16 -2.37
N PHE A 83 5.37 2.76 -1.95
CA PHE A 83 6.65 2.08 -1.81
C PHE A 83 6.80 1.49 -0.41
N LEU A 84 7.16 0.22 -0.33
CA LEU A 84 7.49 -0.38 0.96
C LEU A 84 8.71 0.34 1.59
N PRO A 85 8.68 0.61 2.90
CA PRO A 85 9.75 1.33 3.59
C PRO A 85 11.13 0.72 3.39
N ALA A 86 12.15 1.56 3.46
CA ALA A 86 13.55 1.11 3.44
C ALA A 86 13.97 0.53 4.81
N ASP A 87 13.37 0.99 5.90
CA ASP A 87 13.61 0.44 7.24
C ASP A 87 13.08 -0.99 7.32
N LYS A 88 13.93 -1.91 7.78
CA LYS A 88 13.64 -3.33 7.80
C LYS A 88 12.52 -3.71 8.78
N LYS A 89 12.40 -3.01 9.92
CA LYS A 89 11.40 -3.33 10.93
C LYS A 89 10.02 -2.88 10.47
N GLU A 90 9.92 -1.66 9.99
CA GLU A 90 8.68 -1.10 9.46
C GLU A 90 8.21 -1.88 8.23
N ARG A 91 9.12 -2.18 7.31
CA ARG A 91 8.84 -3.01 6.13
C ARG A 91 8.27 -4.39 6.50
N LYS A 92 8.86 -5.04 7.52
CA LYS A 92 8.38 -6.34 8.01
C LYS A 92 6.98 -6.24 8.62
N LEU A 93 6.69 -5.17 9.37
CA LEU A 93 5.36 -4.95 9.93
C LEU A 93 4.31 -4.82 8.83
N ILE A 94 4.55 -3.99 7.83
CA ILE A 94 3.63 -3.83 6.69
C ILE A 94 3.43 -5.15 5.94
N LEU A 95 4.50 -5.89 5.67
CA LEU A 95 4.39 -7.19 5.01
C LEU A 95 3.53 -8.19 5.81
N GLU A 96 3.68 -8.24 7.14
CA GLU A 96 2.84 -9.08 7.99
C GLU A 96 1.37 -8.63 7.99
N GLU A 97 1.09 -7.33 7.97
CA GLU A 97 -0.27 -6.80 7.82
C GLU A 97 -0.88 -7.23 6.48
N LEU A 98 -0.12 -7.15 5.39
CA LEU A 98 -0.55 -7.55 4.06
C LEU A 98 -0.80 -9.06 3.92
N LYS A 99 -0.25 -9.89 4.79
CA LYS A 99 -0.44 -11.34 4.78
C LYS A 99 -1.90 -11.75 4.77
N ASN A 100 -2.72 -11.05 5.54
CA ASN A 100 -4.15 -11.33 5.65
C ASN A 100 -5.03 -10.38 4.84
N GLU A 101 -4.43 -9.49 4.03
CA GLU A 101 -5.19 -8.56 3.21
C GLU A 101 -5.98 -9.31 2.13
N THR A 102 -7.30 -9.10 2.12
CA THR A 102 -8.24 -9.72 1.17
C THR A 102 -8.57 -8.86 -0.04
N ARG A 103 -8.21 -7.58 0.01
CA ARG A 103 -8.35 -6.65 -1.10
C ARG A 103 -7.20 -6.81 -2.08
N THR A 104 -7.37 -6.38 -3.32
CA THR A 104 -6.25 -6.24 -4.25
C THR A 104 -5.22 -5.27 -3.69
N ILE A 105 -3.95 -5.66 -3.66
CA ILE A 105 -2.84 -4.88 -3.10
C ILE A 105 -2.11 -4.22 -4.27
N ILE A 106 -1.78 -2.93 -4.12
CA ILE A 106 -1.02 -2.18 -5.13
C ILE A 106 0.23 -1.61 -4.46
N LEU A 107 1.39 -1.94 -5.02
CA LEU A 107 2.69 -1.43 -4.58
C LEU A 107 3.40 -0.73 -5.73
N TYR A 108 4.14 0.33 -5.42
CA TYR A 108 5.17 0.87 -6.30
C TYR A 108 6.51 0.25 -5.93
N GLU A 109 7.34 -0.02 -6.94
CA GLU A 109 8.69 -0.51 -6.66
C GLU A 109 9.71 -0.03 -7.70
N ALA A 110 10.91 0.25 -7.21
CA ALA A 110 12.02 0.59 -8.05
C ALA A 110 12.66 -0.67 -8.64
N PRO A 111 13.15 -0.63 -9.89
CA PRO A 111 13.69 -1.82 -10.56
C PRO A 111 14.82 -2.51 -9.78
N HIS A 112 15.69 -1.74 -9.15
CA HIS A 112 16.82 -2.29 -8.39
C HIS A 112 16.43 -3.01 -7.09
N ARG A 113 15.19 -2.82 -6.61
CA ARG A 113 14.64 -3.47 -5.42
C ARG A 113 13.66 -4.60 -5.76
N LEU A 114 13.19 -4.66 -7.00
CA LEU A 114 12.06 -5.47 -7.43
C LEU A 114 12.22 -6.96 -7.07
N VAL A 115 13.35 -7.58 -7.40
CA VAL A 115 13.58 -9.02 -7.14
C VAL A 115 13.50 -9.33 -5.65
N ARG A 116 14.22 -8.54 -4.84
CA ARG A 116 14.18 -8.68 -3.39
C ARG A 116 12.75 -8.52 -2.83
N THR A 117 12.01 -7.55 -3.33
CA THR A 117 10.63 -7.32 -2.90
C THR A 117 9.73 -8.49 -3.27
N LEU A 118 9.90 -9.07 -4.46
CA LEU A 118 9.15 -10.27 -4.86
C LEU A 118 9.46 -11.48 -3.96
N GLU A 119 10.72 -11.67 -3.58
CA GLU A 119 11.13 -12.75 -2.65
C GLU A 119 10.48 -12.57 -1.27
N GLU A 120 10.52 -11.35 -0.71
CA GLU A 120 9.88 -11.02 0.57
C GLU A 120 8.35 -11.19 0.49
N LEU A 121 7.72 -10.78 -0.61
CA LEU A 121 6.28 -10.98 -0.85
C LEU A 121 5.94 -12.48 -0.95
N LYS A 122 6.75 -13.27 -1.66
CA LYS A 122 6.56 -14.73 -1.75
C LYS A 122 6.64 -15.40 -0.39
N GLU A 123 7.62 -15.02 0.43
CA GLU A 123 7.80 -15.54 1.79
C GLU A 123 6.59 -15.21 2.69
N THR A 124 6.07 -13.99 2.59
CA THR A 124 5.02 -13.51 3.50
C THR A 124 3.61 -13.82 3.00
N LEU A 125 3.34 -13.56 1.72
CA LEU A 125 2.00 -13.69 1.14
C LEU A 125 1.75 -15.07 0.49
N GLY A 126 2.82 -15.83 0.22
CA GLY A 126 2.75 -17.02 -0.63
C GLY A 126 2.75 -16.69 -2.13
N ASN A 127 2.49 -17.70 -2.95
CA ASN A 127 2.48 -17.54 -4.42
C ASN A 127 1.11 -17.05 -4.90
N ARG A 128 0.87 -15.74 -4.86
CA ARG A 128 -0.38 -15.12 -5.33
C ARG A 128 -0.29 -14.74 -6.80
N ARG A 129 -1.43 -14.69 -7.46
CA ARG A 129 -1.55 -14.08 -8.78
C ARG A 129 -1.23 -12.60 -8.67
N MET A 130 -0.56 -12.07 -9.69
CA MET A 130 -0.21 -10.67 -9.75
C MET A 130 -0.10 -10.17 -11.19
N THR A 131 -0.10 -8.87 -11.34
CA THR A 131 0.27 -8.19 -12.58
C THR A 131 1.39 -7.21 -12.26
N LEU A 132 2.50 -7.35 -12.98
CA LEU A 132 3.56 -6.35 -13.00
C LEU A 132 3.29 -5.38 -14.16
N CYS A 133 2.94 -4.14 -13.87
CA CYS A 133 2.91 -3.06 -14.85
C CYS A 133 4.24 -2.30 -14.81
N ARG A 134 4.81 -2.06 -15.97
CA ARG A 134 6.12 -1.39 -16.09
C ARG A 134 6.04 -0.29 -17.13
N GLU A 135 6.69 0.86 -16.83
CA GLU A 135 6.79 2.00 -17.75
C GLU A 135 5.43 2.46 -18.30
N LEU A 136 4.41 2.46 -17.45
CA LEU A 136 3.05 2.88 -17.82
C LEU A 136 3.05 4.24 -18.53
N THR A 137 2.29 4.34 -19.62
CA THR A 137 2.17 5.52 -20.49
C THR A 137 3.43 5.91 -21.25
N LYS A 138 4.52 5.13 -21.15
CA LYS A 138 5.78 5.36 -21.84
C LYS A 138 5.96 4.38 -23.00
N ARG A 139 7.00 4.62 -23.83
CA ARG A 139 7.27 3.82 -25.04
C ARG A 139 7.42 2.32 -24.80
N HIS A 140 7.91 1.94 -23.61
CA HIS A 140 8.21 0.55 -23.25
C HIS A 140 7.21 0.01 -22.20
N GLU A 141 5.97 0.49 -22.25
CA GLU A 141 4.91 -0.02 -21.42
C GLU A 141 4.72 -1.52 -21.57
N THR A 142 4.66 -2.23 -20.46
CA THR A 142 4.36 -3.67 -20.43
C THR A 142 3.49 -3.99 -19.21
N ALA A 143 2.61 -4.99 -19.38
CA ALA A 143 1.83 -5.58 -18.30
C ALA A 143 1.99 -7.10 -18.35
N PHE A 144 2.59 -7.67 -17.29
CA PHE A 144 2.81 -9.11 -17.15
C PHE A 144 1.79 -9.68 -16.17
N HIS A 145 0.83 -10.46 -16.67
CA HIS A 145 -0.10 -11.22 -15.86
C HIS A 145 0.53 -12.57 -15.50
N THR A 146 0.82 -12.80 -14.23
CA THR A 146 1.66 -13.89 -13.78
C THR A 146 1.40 -14.23 -12.30
N THR A 147 2.26 -15.01 -11.70
CA THR A 147 2.36 -15.23 -10.25
C THR A 147 3.65 -14.64 -9.69
N ILE A 148 3.72 -14.46 -8.37
CA ILE A 148 4.94 -13.96 -7.72
C ILE A 148 6.13 -14.86 -8.05
N GLU A 149 5.94 -16.18 -8.02
CA GLU A 149 7.00 -17.16 -8.27
C GLU A 149 7.50 -17.14 -9.72
N GLU A 150 6.59 -17.13 -10.68
CA GLU A 150 6.95 -17.04 -12.09
C GLU A 150 7.72 -15.77 -12.42
N LEU A 151 7.35 -14.66 -11.78
CA LEU A 151 8.06 -13.39 -11.97
C LEU A 151 9.47 -13.42 -11.35
N ILE A 152 9.65 -14.07 -10.19
CA ILE A 152 10.97 -14.31 -9.61
C ILE A 152 11.84 -15.11 -10.57
N LEU A 153 11.29 -16.19 -11.14
CA LEU A 153 12.01 -17.06 -12.12
C LEU A 153 12.38 -16.26 -13.37
N TYR A 154 11.47 -15.43 -13.89
CA TYR A 154 11.75 -14.58 -15.05
C TYR A 154 12.96 -13.65 -14.80
N TYR A 155 13.03 -13.04 -13.62
CA TYR A 155 14.13 -12.12 -13.28
C TYR A 155 15.43 -12.81 -12.84
N GLN A 156 15.51 -14.13 -12.84
CA GLN A 156 16.80 -14.85 -12.75
C GLN A 156 17.65 -14.69 -14.00
N THR A 157 17.01 -14.47 -15.15
CA THR A 157 17.70 -14.33 -16.46
C THR A 157 17.62 -12.91 -17.00
N GLU A 158 16.59 -12.17 -16.64
CA GLU A 158 16.33 -10.82 -17.12
C GLU A 158 16.64 -9.78 -16.04
N LYS A 159 16.98 -8.55 -16.47
CA LYS A 159 17.19 -7.45 -15.51
C LYS A 159 15.94 -6.60 -15.37
N PRO A 160 15.51 -6.30 -14.14
CA PRO A 160 14.44 -5.33 -13.92
C PRO A 160 14.84 -3.94 -14.44
N LEU A 161 13.98 -3.33 -15.23
CA LEU A 161 14.18 -1.99 -15.81
C LEU A 161 12.86 -1.20 -15.73
N GLY A 162 13.00 0.11 -15.57
CA GLY A 162 11.88 1.04 -15.57
C GLY A 162 11.10 1.05 -14.24
N GLU A 163 10.14 1.95 -14.14
CA GLU A 163 9.26 2.08 -12.98
C GLU A 163 8.22 0.96 -12.96
N CYS A 164 8.02 0.37 -11.80
CA CYS A 164 7.19 -0.81 -11.62
C CYS A 164 5.99 -0.53 -10.70
N VAL A 165 4.82 -1.03 -11.12
CA VAL A 165 3.64 -1.13 -10.27
C VAL A 165 3.27 -2.60 -10.16
N LEU A 166 3.22 -3.09 -8.93
CA LEU A 166 2.81 -4.46 -8.61
C LEU A 166 1.33 -4.42 -8.20
N VAL A 167 0.49 -5.17 -8.88
CA VAL A 167 -0.91 -5.38 -8.50
C VAL A 167 -1.05 -6.84 -8.13
N ILE A 168 -1.35 -7.11 -6.86
CA ILE A 168 -1.30 -8.46 -6.27
C ILE A 168 -2.69 -8.83 -5.79
N GLU A 169 -3.10 -10.07 -6.05
CA GLU A 169 -4.36 -10.61 -5.56
C GLU A 169 -4.38 -10.67 -4.03
N GLY A 170 -5.49 -10.23 -3.44
CA GLY A 170 -5.73 -10.37 -2.01
C GLY A 170 -5.87 -11.83 -1.59
N ARG A 171 -5.75 -12.10 -0.29
CA ARG A 171 -5.95 -13.44 0.25
C ARG A 171 -7.39 -13.92 0.01
N SER A 172 -7.53 -15.17 -0.43
CA SER A 172 -8.84 -15.78 -0.63
C SER A 172 -9.57 -15.95 0.71
N ARG A 173 -10.85 -15.55 0.76
CA ARG A 173 -11.69 -15.80 1.94
C ARG A 173 -11.88 -17.29 2.20
N GLN A 174 -11.95 -18.09 1.14
CA GLN A 174 -12.08 -19.54 1.26
C GLN A 174 -10.85 -20.16 1.94
N GLU A 175 -9.64 -19.77 1.53
CA GLU A 175 -8.40 -20.22 2.17
C GLU A 175 -8.35 -19.82 3.65
N MET A 176 -8.81 -18.60 3.99
CA MET A 176 -8.88 -18.15 5.39
C MET A 176 -9.89 -19.00 6.21
N GLU A 177 -11.05 -19.30 5.65
CA GLU A 177 -12.06 -20.13 6.30
C GLU A 177 -11.60 -21.57 6.47
N GLU A 178 -10.90 -22.14 5.48
CA GLU A 178 -10.31 -23.47 5.54
C GLU A 178 -9.20 -23.56 6.59
N GLU A 179 -8.31 -22.57 6.66
CA GLU A 179 -7.30 -22.52 7.70
C GLU A 179 -7.90 -22.36 9.10
N GLN A 180 -8.93 -21.52 9.24
CA GLN A 180 -9.66 -21.39 10.51
C GLN A 180 -10.28 -22.75 10.91
N LYS A 181 -10.97 -23.41 10.01
CA LYS A 181 -11.55 -24.75 10.27
C LYS A 181 -10.44 -25.73 10.66
N ALA A 182 -9.35 -25.81 9.90
CA ALA A 182 -8.24 -26.70 10.20
C ALA A 182 -7.54 -26.37 11.54
N SER A 183 -7.51 -25.10 11.95
CA SER A 183 -7.00 -24.71 13.27
C SER A 183 -7.95 -25.13 14.39
N TRP A 184 -9.28 -25.02 14.18
CA TRP A 184 -10.29 -25.43 15.14
C TRP A 184 -10.30 -26.96 15.34
N GLU A 185 -10.11 -27.74 14.27
CA GLU A 185 -10.03 -29.20 14.35
C GLU A 185 -8.83 -29.72 15.16
N LYS A 186 -7.77 -28.91 15.29
CA LYS A 186 -6.57 -29.22 16.07
C LYS A 186 -6.68 -28.84 17.54
N ILE A 187 -7.65 -28.02 17.92
CA ILE A 187 -7.84 -27.57 19.30
C ILE A 187 -8.69 -28.65 20.03
N THR A 188 -8.18 -29.15 21.15
CA THR A 188 -8.93 -30.09 21.98
C THR A 188 -10.17 -29.43 22.58
N ILE A 189 -11.21 -30.23 22.86
CA ILE A 189 -12.45 -29.71 23.48
C ILE A 189 -12.14 -28.98 24.80
N GLU A 190 -11.13 -29.46 25.56
CA GLU A 190 -10.69 -28.85 26.81
C GLU A 190 -10.07 -27.45 26.61
N GLU A 191 -9.19 -27.30 25.60
CA GLU A 191 -8.60 -26.00 25.24
C GLU A 191 -9.64 -25.01 24.73
N HIS A 192 -10.62 -25.51 23.97
CA HIS A 192 -11.71 -24.70 23.48
C HIS A 192 -12.64 -24.20 24.59
N MET A 193 -12.94 -25.04 25.57
CA MET A 193 -13.71 -24.67 26.77
C MET A 193 -12.96 -23.64 27.63
N LEU A 194 -11.64 -23.79 27.80
CA LEU A 194 -10.82 -22.82 28.54
C LEU A 194 -10.77 -21.43 27.86
N SER A 195 -10.70 -21.41 26.53
CA SER A 195 -10.72 -20.15 25.78
C SER A 195 -12.08 -19.41 25.91
N LEU A 196 -13.19 -20.14 25.92
CA LEU A 196 -14.53 -19.57 26.12
C LEU A 196 -14.73 -19.05 27.56
N ILE A 197 -14.12 -19.68 28.56
CA ILE A 197 -14.18 -19.24 29.96
C ILE A 197 -13.44 -17.90 30.13
N HIS A 198 -12.29 -17.71 29.48
CA HIS A 198 -11.56 -16.44 29.52
C HIS A 198 -12.27 -15.29 28.79
N ILE A 199 -13.08 -15.57 27.78
CA ILE A 199 -13.89 -14.56 27.08
C ILE A 199 -15.14 -14.19 27.90
N SER A 200 -15.63 -15.10 28.76
CA SER A 200 -16.85 -14.92 29.55
C SER A 200 -16.64 -14.44 31.00
N GLU A 201 -15.42 -14.18 31.45
CA GLU A 201 -15.19 -13.49 32.73
C GLU A 201 -15.45 -11.98 32.56
N PRO A 202 -16.64 -11.49 32.95
CA PRO A 202 -16.81 -10.06 33.15
C PRO A 202 -16.01 -9.70 34.39
N THR A 203 -15.19 -8.67 34.26
CA THR A 203 -14.45 -7.94 35.29
C THR A 203 -15.15 -7.99 36.67
N ARG A 204 -14.87 -9.03 37.44
CA ARG A 204 -15.30 -9.12 38.85
C ARG A 204 -14.21 -8.53 39.75
N LEU A 205 -13.88 -7.24 39.53
CA LEU A 205 -12.96 -6.50 40.38
C LEU A 205 -13.36 -5.02 40.43
N ALA A 206 -14.56 -4.73 40.92
CA ALA A 206 -14.92 -3.40 41.43
C ALA A 206 -16.12 -3.51 42.35
N LEU A 207 -16.02 -4.26 43.44
CA LEU A 207 -16.92 -4.14 44.58
C LEU A 207 -16.22 -4.73 45.84
N ILE A 208 -15.25 -4.01 46.37
CA ILE A 208 -14.90 -4.01 47.82
C ILE A 208 -14.23 -2.64 48.11
N SER A 209 -14.99 -1.73 48.59
CA SER A 209 -14.92 -0.84 49.77
C SER A 209 -15.69 0.42 49.56
#